data_344d959f26c36644b7e815eff1ab1809
#
_entry.id   344d959f26c36644b7e815eff1ab1809
#
_cell.length_a   1.000
_cell.length_b   1.000
_cell.length_c   1.000
_cell.angle_alpha   90.00
_cell.angle_beta   90.00
_cell.angle_gamma   90.00
#
_symmetry.space_group_name_H-M   'P 1'
#
loop_
_entity.id
_entity.type
_entity.pdbx_description
1 polymer ?
#
loop_
_entity_poly.entity_id
_entity_poly.type
_entity_poly.pdbx_seq_one_letter_code
_entity_poly.pdbx_strand_id
1 'polypeptide(L)'
;MRDRRDFLARFTALCAALGLGSTRAGASVPAELQANALRDDPWISRLRGSHRVVFHSHLPTEGLALRWAQTYLDTQRSSYGIAEHDCSVVVGLNGRSIGWFFGDALWAEQGSIGEVMGAPGRSNPQRALISSLAE
;
A
#
# COMPACT_ATOMS: atom_id res chain seq x y z
N MET A 1 40.48 8.67 -4.18
CA MET A 1 39.04 8.54 -3.90
C MET A 1 38.54 9.91 -3.44
N ARG A 2 37.78 10.61 -4.26
CA ARG A 2 37.19 11.90 -3.89
C ARG A 2 36.11 11.65 -2.86
N ASP A 3 36.22 12.32 -1.72
CA ASP A 3 35.39 12.11 -0.57
C ASP A 3 33.90 12.42 -0.87
N ARG A 4 32.98 11.53 -0.48
CA ARG A 4 31.54 11.73 -0.61
C ARG A 4 31.08 13.05 0.03
N ARG A 5 31.76 13.49 1.07
CA ARG A 5 31.51 14.76 1.75
C ARG A 5 31.78 15.97 0.86
N ASP A 6 32.86 15.93 0.07
CA ASP A 6 33.20 16.99 -0.88
C ASP A 6 32.17 17.09 -2.01
N PHE A 7 31.65 15.95 -2.47
CA PHE A 7 30.58 15.91 -3.46
C PHE A 7 29.30 16.54 -2.94
N LEU A 8 28.86 16.15 -1.74
CA LEU A 8 27.65 16.68 -1.12
C LEU A 8 27.78 18.18 -0.82
N ALA A 9 28.92 18.64 -0.33
CA ALA A 9 29.16 20.06 -0.08
C ALA A 9 29.09 20.90 -1.36
N ARG A 10 29.65 20.40 -2.45
CA ARG A 10 29.61 21.09 -3.76
C ARG A 10 28.21 21.07 -4.37
N PHE A 11 27.47 19.97 -4.21
CA PHE A 11 26.09 19.87 -4.69
C PHE A 11 25.17 20.83 -3.94
N THR A 12 25.32 20.91 -2.61
CA THR A 12 24.56 21.86 -1.78
C THR A 12 24.86 23.32 -2.15
N ALA A 13 26.14 23.65 -2.39
CA ALA A 13 26.55 24.98 -2.82
C ALA A 13 25.99 25.32 -4.21
N LEU A 14 25.97 24.37 -5.13
CA LEU A 14 25.40 24.54 -6.46
C LEU A 14 23.88 24.78 -6.41
N CYS A 15 23.16 24.02 -5.60
CA CYS A 15 21.73 24.21 -5.41
C CYS A 15 21.41 25.57 -4.80
N ALA A 16 22.22 26.06 -3.87
CA ALA A 16 22.07 27.38 -3.29
C ALA A 16 22.36 28.50 -4.31
N ALA A 17 23.39 28.32 -5.14
CA ALA A 17 23.76 29.29 -6.18
C ALA A 17 22.72 29.38 -7.32
N LEU A 18 22.00 28.29 -7.58
CA LEU A 18 20.94 28.25 -8.62
C LEU A 18 19.57 28.70 -8.08
N GLY A 19 19.48 29.18 -6.83
CA GLY A 19 18.21 29.59 -6.24
C GLY A 19 17.23 28.45 -5.99
N LEU A 20 17.68 27.20 -6.17
CA LEU A 20 16.86 26.01 -5.92
C LEU A 20 16.73 25.71 -4.41
N GLY A 21 17.43 26.48 -3.58
CA GLY A 21 17.37 26.42 -2.13
C GLY A 21 16.30 27.30 -1.48
N SER A 22 15.48 28.00 -2.27
CA SER A 22 14.24 28.57 -1.73
C SER A 22 13.26 27.43 -1.48
N THR A 23 13.49 26.69 -0.41
CA THR A 23 12.39 26.04 0.26
C THR A 23 11.38 27.15 0.55
N ARG A 24 10.42 27.36 -0.33
CA ARG A 24 9.10 27.69 0.19
C ARG A 24 8.94 26.69 1.30
N ALA A 25 8.97 27.17 2.52
CA ALA A 25 8.38 26.45 3.64
C ALA A 25 6.94 26.20 3.18
N GLY A 26 6.75 25.10 2.47
CA GLY A 26 5.44 24.56 2.25
C GLY A 26 4.92 24.47 3.64
N ALA A 27 3.84 25.17 3.95
CA ALA A 27 3.22 25.15 5.25
C ALA A 27 3.09 23.67 5.60
N SER A 28 4.02 23.18 6.41
CA SER A 28 3.96 21.83 6.91
C SER A 28 2.67 21.80 7.70
N VAL A 29 1.69 21.08 7.17
CA VAL A 29 0.45 20.85 7.92
C VAL A 29 0.88 20.38 9.29
N PRO A 30 0.53 21.09 10.37
CA PRO A 30 0.96 20.69 11.70
C PRO A 30 0.69 19.21 11.91
N ALA A 31 1.65 18.48 12.48
CA ALA A 31 1.54 17.04 12.69
C ALA A 31 0.24 16.64 13.42
N GLU A 32 -0.27 17.54 14.25
CA GLU A 32 -1.55 17.39 14.93
C GLU A 32 -2.76 17.42 13.98
N LEU A 33 -2.73 18.27 12.95
CA LEU A 33 -3.79 18.32 11.94
C LEU A 33 -3.75 17.09 11.02
N GLN A 34 -2.54 16.60 10.69
CA GLN A 34 -2.39 15.35 9.95
C GLN A 34 -2.86 14.14 10.78
N ALA A 35 -2.49 14.11 12.06
CA ALA A 35 -2.91 13.03 12.96
C ALA A 35 -4.44 13.05 13.19
N ASN A 36 -5.06 14.21 13.26
CA ASN A 36 -6.51 14.33 13.42
C ASN A 36 -7.24 13.98 12.11
N ALA A 37 -6.75 14.42 10.96
CA ALA A 37 -7.34 14.05 9.66
C ALA A 37 -7.31 12.52 9.43
N LEU A 38 -6.24 11.85 9.84
CA LEU A 38 -6.15 10.39 9.76
C LEU A 38 -7.06 9.68 10.78
N ARG A 39 -7.31 10.29 11.96
CA ARG A 39 -8.22 9.72 12.95
C ARG A 39 -9.69 9.81 12.55
N ASP A 40 -10.04 10.79 11.73
CA ASP A 40 -11.40 10.99 11.25
C ASP A 40 -11.76 10.10 10.05
N ASP A 41 -10.81 9.31 9.55
CA ASP A 41 -11.09 8.39 8.45
C ASP A 41 -11.80 7.13 8.98
N PRO A 42 -13.06 6.88 8.57
CA PRO A 42 -13.90 5.83 9.15
C PRO A 42 -13.32 4.41 9.03
N TRP A 43 -12.46 4.13 8.04
CA TRP A 43 -11.86 2.81 7.88
C TRP A 43 -10.76 2.55 8.92
N ILE A 44 -10.02 3.59 9.34
CA ILE A 44 -8.97 3.46 10.37
C ILE A 44 -9.59 3.05 11.71
N SER A 45 -10.77 3.58 12.04
CA SER A 45 -11.49 3.22 13.27
C SER A 45 -11.96 1.77 13.31
N ARG A 46 -11.99 1.10 12.15
CA ARG A 46 -12.30 -0.34 12.04
C ARG A 46 -11.10 -1.24 12.32
N LEU A 47 -9.87 -0.71 12.25
CA LEU A 47 -8.67 -1.47 12.56
C LEU A 47 -8.60 -1.76 14.05
N ARG A 48 -9.01 -2.95 14.43
CA ARG A 48 -9.09 -3.41 15.82
C ARG A 48 -7.97 -4.41 16.12
N GLY A 49 -7.86 -4.78 17.40
CA GLY A 49 -6.89 -5.76 17.84
C GLY A 49 -5.46 -5.22 17.99
N SER A 50 -4.62 -6.03 18.58
CA SER A 50 -3.21 -5.71 18.86
C SER A 50 -2.27 -6.15 17.74
N HIS A 51 -2.69 -7.10 16.89
CA HIS A 51 -1.90 -7.65 15.79
C HIS A 51 -2.31 -7.00 14.47
N ARG A 52 -1.55 -5.96 14.06
CA ARG A 52 -1.86 -5.18 12.85
C ARG A 52 -0.73 -5.26 11.86
N VAL A 53 -1.05 -5.51 10.60
CA VAL A 53 -0.08 -5.57 9.51
C VAL A 53 -0.59 -4.86 8.27
N VAL A 54 0.32 -4.27 7.50
CA VAL A 54 0.04 -3.70 6.19
C VAL A 54 0.89 -4.43 5.16
N PHE A 55 0.23 -5.03 4.18
CA PHE A 55 0.88 -5.55 2.98
C PHE A 55 0.71 -4.53 1.86
N HIS A 56 1.81 -4.12 1.24
CA HIS A 56 1.80 -3.13 0.19
C HIS A 56 2.41 -3.69 -1.09
N SER A 57 1.71 -3.53 -2.22
CA SER A 57 2.17 -4.00 -3.52
C SER A 57 2.04 -2.92 -4.59
N HIS A 58 3.08 -2.79 -5.42
CA HIS A 58 3.10 -1.94 -6.62
C HIS A 58 2.93 -2.73 -7.91
N LEU A 59 3.26 -4.02 -7.87
CA LEU A 59 3.21 -4.92 -9.02
C LEU A 59 2.11 -5.96 -8.82
N PRO A 60 1.53 -6.47 -9.90
CA PRO A 60 0.45 -7.44 -9.80
C PRO A 60 0.87 -8.74 -9.10
N THR A 61 2.06 -9.28 -9.40
CA THR A 61 2.67 -10.47 -8.77
C THR A 61 1.66 -11.58 -8.44
N GLU A 62 0.72 -11.83 -9.36
CA GLU A 62 -0.34 -12.83 -9.20
C GLU A 62 -1.15 -12.72 -7.90
N GLY A 63 -1.33 -11.49 -7.38
CA GLY A 63 -2.03 -11.25 -6.13
C GLY A 63 -1.27 -11.68 -4.87
N LEU A 64 0.06 -11.72 -4.93
CA LEU A 64 0.89 -12.18 -3.83
C LEU A 64 0.60 -11.47 -2.50
N ALA A 65 0.39 -10.15 -2.51
CA ALA A 65 0.07 -9.39 -1.30
C ALA A 65 -1.24 -9.87 -0.64
N LEU A 66 -2.24 -10.25 -1.42
CA LEU A 66 -3.50 -10.80 -0.93
C LEU A 66 -3.28 -12.18 -0.30
N ARG A 67 -2.49 -13.06 -0.95
CA ARG A 67 -2.15 -14.38 -0.38
C ARG A 67 -1.33 -14.27 0.91
N TRP A 68 -0.43 -13.30 1.00
CA TRP A 68 0.32 -13.06 2.23
C TRP A 68 -0.57 -12.58 3.36
N ALA A 69 -1.55 -11.73 3.06
CA ALA A 69 -2.56 -11.30 4.03
C ALA A 69 -3.34 -12.50 4.58
N GLN A 70 -3.83 -13.37 3.72
CA GLN A 70 -4.51 -14.60 4.13
C GLN A 70 -3.60 -15.51 4.96
N THR A 71 -2.37 -15.76 4.48
CA THR A 71 -1.40 -16.59 5.21
C THR A 71 -1.10 -16.03 6.59
N TYR A 72 -1.00 -14.71 6.72
CA TYR A 72 -0.79 -14.07 8.01
C TYR A 72 -1.96 -14.36 8.96
N LEU A 73 -3.19 -14.12 8.56
CA LEU A 73 -4.38 -14.37 9.38
C LEU A 73 -4.48 -15.85 9.78
N ASP A 74 -4.28 -16.76 8.83
CA ASP A 74 -4.30 -18.20 9.09
C ASP A 74 -3.21 -18.63 10.07
N THR A 75 -2.01 -18.05 9.96
CA THR A 75 -0.89 -18.34 10.88
C THR A 75 -1.17 -17.79 12.27
N GLN A 76 -1.68 -16.57 12.39
CA GLN A 76 -2.05 -16.00 13.69
C GLN A 76 -3.05 -16.90 14.41
N ARG A 77 -4.07 -17.36 13.71
CA ARG A 77 -5.09 -18.23 14.27
C ARG A 77 -4.56 -19.62 14.58
N SER A 78 -3.91 -20.30 13.62
CA SER A 78 -3.56 -21.72 13.73
C SER A 78 -2.32 -21.99 14.57
N SER A 79 -1.29 -21.12 14.49
CA SER A 79 -0.01 -21.34 15.16
C SER A 79 0.12 -20.59 16.47
N TYR A 80 -0.51 -19.43 16.59
CA TYR A 80 -0.42 -18.60 17.79
C TYR A 80 -1.71 -18.54 18.61
N GLY A 81 -2.81 -19.11 18.12
CA GLY A 81 -4.10 -19.13 18.84
C GLY A 81 -4.72 -17.74 19.00
N ILE A 82 -4.32 -16.77 18.17
CA ILE A 82 -4.82 -15.40 18.26
C ILE A 82 -6.22 -15.35 17.63
N ALA A 83 -7.15 -14.77 18.35
CA ALA A 83 -8.52 -14.63 17.88
C ALA A 83 -8.59 -13.65 16.70
N GLU A 84 -9.50 -13.90 15.77
CA GLU A 84 -9.65 -13.12 14.55
C GLU A 84 -9.89 -11.64 14.83
N HIS A 85 -10.69 -11.30 15.83
CA HIS A 85 -10.97 -9.90 16.21
C HIS A 85 -9.75 -9.15 16.78
N ASP A 86 -8.67 -9.86 17.15
CA ASP A 86 -7.41 -9.28 17.61
C ASP A 86 -6.42 -9.03 16.46
N CYS A 87 -6.77 -9.42 15.24
CA CYS A 87 -5.98 -9.22 14.04
C CYS A 87 -6.62 -8.17 13.13
N SER A 88 -5.80 -7.33 12.53
CA SER A 88 -6.22 -6.45 11.43
C SER A 88 -5.17 -6.45 10.33
N VAL A 89 -5.62 -6.68 9.11
CA VAL A 89 -4.79 -6.67 7.92
C VAL A 89 -5.27 -5.58 6.97
N VAL A 90 -4.34 -4.77 6.49
CA VAL A 90 -4.59 -3.81 5.43
C VAL A 90 -3.77 -4.21 4.22
N VAL A 91 -4.41 -4.33 3.06
CA VAL A 91 -3.71 -4.56 1.80
C VAL A 91 -3.78 -3.31 0.95
N GLY A 92 -2.63 -2.65 0.79
CA GLY A 92 -2.46 -1.49 -0.07
C GLY A 92 -2.04 -1.93 -1.47
N LEU A 93 -2.90 -1.71 -2.46
CA LEU A 93 -2.61 -1.95 -3.86
C LEU A 93 -2.47 -0.62 -4.59
N ASN A 94 -1.33 -0.39 -5.24
CA ASN A 94 -1.11 0.80 -6.04
C ASN A 94 -0.36 0.49 -7.34
N GLY A 95 -0.12 1.51 -8.16
CA GLY A 95 0.51 1.32 -9.44
C GLY A 95 -0.19 0.23 -10.27
N ARG A 96 0.57 -0.73 -10.77
CA ARG A 96 0.03 -1.80 -11.60
C ARG A 96 -0.79 -2.83 -10.83
N SER A 97 -0.65 -2.94 -9.51
CA SER A 97 -1.40 -3.90 -8.71
C SER A 97 -2.85 -3.48 -8.42
N ILE A 98 -3.21 -2.21 -8.69
CA ILE A 98 -4.57 -1.69 -8.43
C ILE A 98 -5.66 -2.46 -9.19
N GLY A 99 -5.30 -3.11 -10.30
CA GLY A 99 -6.24 -3.90 -11.09
C GLY A 99 -6.91 -5.03 -10.30
N TRP A 100 -6.29 -5.51 -9.22
CA TRP A 100 -6.92 -6.51 -8.34
C TRP A 100 -8.14 -5.99 -7.58
N PHE A 101 -8.25 -4.67 -7.37
CA PHE A 101 -9.44 -4.07 -6.77
C PHE A 101 -10.64 -3.99 -7.72
N PHE A 102 -10.40 -4.03 -9.02
CA PHE A 102 -11.47 -3.83 -9.98
C PHE A 102 -12.45 -5.01 -9.95
N GLY A 103 -13.73 -4.66 -9.97
CA GLY A 103 -14.81 -5.62 -10.03
C GLY A 103 -14.87 -6.40 -11.34
N ASP A 104 -15.56 -7.54 -11.34
CA ASP A 104 -15.65 -8.42 -12.51
C ASP A 104 -16.28 -7.72 -13.71
N ALA A 105 -17.21 -6.78 -13.50
CA ALA A 105 -17.79 -5.98 -14.56
C ALA A 105 -16.72 -5.20 -15.33
N LEU A 106 -15.78 -4.53 -14.61
CA LEU A 106 -14.70 -3.79 -15.25
C LEU A 106 -13.69 -4.71 -15.93
N TRP A 107 -13.40 -5.87 -15.35
CA TRP A 107 -12.56 -6.89 -15.96
C TRP A 107 -13.18 -7.44 -17.26
N ALA A 108 -14.49 -7.65 -17.28
CA ALA A 108 -15.20 -8.12 -18.46
C ALA A 108 -15.24 -7.06 -19.58
N GLU A 109 -15.39 -5.79 -19.20
CA GLU A 109 -15.48 -4.67 -20.13
C GLU A 109 -14.12 -4.27 -20.70
N GLN A 110 -13.10 -4.23 -19.84
CA GLN A 110 -11.73 -3.82 -20.16
C GLN A 110 -10.82 -5.05 -20.28
N GLY A 111 -10.94 -5.82 -21.36
CA GLY A 111 -10.21 -7.09 -21.57
C GLY A 111 -8.69 -7.00 -21.44
N SER A 112 -8.10 -5.79 -21.59
CA SER A 112 -6.66 -5.55 -21.40
C SER A 112 -6.21 -5.58 -19.93
N ILE A 113 -7.13 -5.46 -18.96
CA ILE A 113 -6.78 -5.51 -17.54
C ILE A 113 -6.10 -6.84 -17.21
N GLY A 114 -6.66 -7.96 -17.65
CA GLY A 114 -6.09 -9.27 -17.40
C GLY A 114 -4.66 -9.43 -17.93
N GLU A 115 -4.36 -8.88 -19.11
CA GLU A 115 -3.02 -8.90 -19.69
C GLU A 115 -2.04 -8.08 -18.84
N VAL A 116 -2.41 -6.86 -18.44
CA VAL A 116 -1.59 -5.99 -17.59
C VAL A 116 -1.33 -6.62 -16.22
N MET A 117 -2.29 -7.37 -15.70
CA MET A 117 -2.21 -8.04 -14.41
C MET A 117 -1.46 -9.39 -14.47
N GLY A 118 -1.09 -9.86 -15.66
CA GLY A 118 -0.48 -11.19 -15.85
C GLY A 118 -1.47 -12.34 -15.59
N ALA A 119 -2.76 -12.07 -15.68
CA ALA A 119 -3.85 -13.02 -15.49
C ALA A 119 -4.83 -12.88 -16.66
N PRO A 120 -4.49 -13.39 -17.85
CA PRO A 120 -5.31 -13.21 -19.03
C PRO A 120 -6.71 -13.79 -18.82
N GLY A 121 -7.74 -12.98 -19.15
CA GLY A 121 -9.13 -13.35 -18.95
C GLY A 121 -10.01 -12.11 -18.71
N ARG A 122 -11.32 -12.36 -18.57
CA ARG A 122 -12.34 -11.33 -18.38
C ARG A 122 -12.94 -11.34 -16.96
N SER A 123 -12.32 -12.03 -16.03
CA SER A 123 -12.73 -12.09 -14.63
C SER A 123 -11.53 -11.93 -13.73
N ASN A 124 -11.72 -11.29 -12.59
CA ASN A 124 -10.65 -11.11 -11.60
C ASN A 124 -10.42 -12.44 -10.84
N PRO A 125 -9.29 -13.15 -11.06
CA PRO A 125 -9.04 -14.42 -10.39
C PRO A 125 -8.82 -14.30 -8.89
N GLN A 126 -8.60 -13.09 -8.37
CA GLN A 126 -8.43 -12.82 -6.93
C GLN A 126 -9.74 -12.45 -6.22
N ARG A 127 -10.89 -12.44 -6.94
CA ARG A 127 -12.16 -12.00 -6.39
C ARG A 127 -12.57 -12.74 -5.11
N ALA A 128 -12.50 -14.07 -5.13
CA ALA A 128 -12.88 -14.88 -3.98
C ALA A 128 -11.99 -14.58 -2.76
N LEU A 129 -10.68 -14.43 -2.96
CA LEU A 129 -9.73 -14.10 -1.91
C LEU A 129 -9.96 -12.69 -1.35
N ILE A 130 -10.24 -11.71 -2.22
CA ILE A 130 -10.55 -10.34 -1.80
C ILE A 130 -11.83 -10.34 -0.94
N SER A 131 -12.85 -11.08 -1.35
CA SER A 131 -14.09 -11.19 -0.58
C SER A 131 -13.86 -11.82 0.80
N SER A 132 -13.08 -12.90 0.88
CA SER A 132 -12.77 -13.56 2.15
C SER A 132 -11.92 -12.72 3.11
N LEU A 133 -11.16 -11.75 2.59
CA LEU A 133 -10.37 -10.81 3.41
C LEU A 133 -11.20 -9.60 3.88
N ALA A 134 -12.38 -9.38 3.32
CA ALA A 134 -13.25 -8.25 3.63
C ALA A 134 -14.35 -8.58 4.65
N GLU A 135 -14.54 -9.84 4.99
CA GLU A 135 -15.47 -10.34 6.02
C GLU A 135 -14.88 -10.21 7.42
#